data_1bb6db535dcd8ab2796d5aede071c464
#
_entry.id   1bb6db535dcd8ab2796d5aede071c464
#
_cell.length_a   1.000
_cell.length_b   1.000
_cell.length_c   1.000
_cell.angle_alpha   90.00
_cell.angle_beta   90.00
_cell.angle_gamma   90.00
#
_symmetry.space_group_name_H-M   'P 1'
#
loop_
_entity.id
_entity.type
_entity.pdbx_description
1 polymer ?
#
loop_
_entity_poly.entity_id
_entity_poly.type
_entity_poly.pdbx_seq_one_letter_code
_entity_poly.pdbx_strand_id
1 'polypeptide(L)'
;MATASANGIRIEYESFGSEIDPAIVLIMGLGMQLIAWPDPFCQKLAAAGFRVVRFDNRDIGLSTHFDDRGVPNMIWAFLKARVGLKVRGPYDLNDMAADTVGLLDALKIGKAHVVGASMGGMIAQQVAANYPERVRSLVSIMSTSGDRRLPQATREAQRALFGRPANPNDRDAIVEQSMKIWGVIGSPGFPTDPAELRARTQRAVTRSYHPQGVARQLVGIVASGDRSKDLLKIRVPTLVIHGDCDPLVRPACGEDTAKKIPGAKLSIVKGMGHDMAAWPVLADQILAHVRAAGH
;
A
#
# COMPACT_ATOMS: atom_id res chain seq x y z
N MET A 1 -10.74 11.39 12.48
CA MET A 1 -11.20 10.47 11.42
C MET A 1 -12.48 11.01 10.83
N ALA A 2 -12.62 10.97 9.52
CA ALA A 2 -13.79 11.45 8.79
C ALA A 2 -14.11 10.48 7.64
N THR A 3 -15.31 10.61 7.06
CA THR A 3 -15.72 9.74 5.94
C THR A 3 -16.04 10.59 4.71
N ALA A 4 -15.73 10.04 3.53
CA ALA A 4 -16.07 10.63 2.24
C ALA A 4 -16.80 9.59 1.37
N SER A 5 -17.71 10.06 0.52
CA SER A 5 -18.28 9.22 -0.55
C SER A 5 -17.38 9.34 -1.78
N ALA A 6 -16.82 8.24 -2.24
CA ALA A 6 -15.88 8.17 -3.35
C ALA A 6 -16.13 6.92 -4.19
N ASN A 7 -16.27 7.06 -5.50
CA ASN A 7 -16.46 5.93 -6.43
C ASN A 7 -17.60 4.96 -5.99
N GLY A 8 -18.70 5.51 -5.44
CA GLY A 8 -19.85 4.73 -4.99
C GLY A 8 -19.70 4.00 -3.66
N ILE A 9 -18.60 4.23 -2.93
CA ILE A 9 -18.34 3.65 -1.61
C ILE A 9 -18.04 4.73 -0.57
N ARG A 10 -18.14 4.37 0.72
CA ARG A 10 -17.70 5.19 1.83
C ARG A 10 -16.24 4.87 2.12
N ILE A 11 -15.38 5.88 2.14
CA ILE A 11 -13.96 5.79 2.51
C ILE A 11 -13.73 6.53 3.81
N GLU A 12 -13.12 5.86 4.76
CA GLU A 12 -12.62 6.44 6.01
C GLU A 12 -11.25 7.05 5.77
N TYR A 13 -11.04 8.30 6.21
CA TYR A 13 -9.78 9.01 6.02
C TYR A 13 -9.41 9.92 7.20
N GLU A 14 -8.16 10.33 7.22
CA GLU A 14 -7.63 11.39 8.08
C GLU A 14 -6.80 12.37 7.25
N SER A 15 -6.83 13.64 7.67
CA SER A 15 -6.05 14.72 7.05
C SER A 15 -5.20 15.43 8.08
N PHE A 16 -3.94 15.74 7.72
CA PHE A 16 -2.99 16.52 8.52
C PHE A 16 -2.54 17.73 7.68
N GLY A 17 -2.19 18.82 8.34
CA GLY A 17 -1.80 20.06 7.67
C GLY A 17 -3.01 20.88 7.22
N SER A 18 -2.74 21.97 6.49
CA SER A 18 -3.77 22.88 6.01
C SER A 18 -4.44 22.37 4.72
N GLU A 19 -5.74 22.60 4.59
CA GLU A 19 -6.52 22.22 3.39
C GLU A 19 -6.09 22.95 2.12
N ILE A 20 -5.46 24.11 2.25
CA ILE A 20 -4.96 24.91 1.11
C ILE A 20 -3.57 24.50 0.65
N ASP A 21 -2.85 23.68 1.44
CA ASP A 21 -1.52 23.22 1.09
C ASP A 21 -1.56 22.17 -0.03
N PRO A 22 -0.47 22.03 -0.81
CA PRO A 22 -0.33 20.95 -1.79
C PRO A 22 -0.54 19.58 -1.14
N ALA A 23 -1.35 18.72 -1.78
CA ALA A 23 -1.76 17.47 -1.19
C ALA A 23 -0.77 16.31 -1.45
N ILE A 24 -0.53 15.51 -0.40
CA ILE A 24 0.07 14.16 -0.47
C ILE A 24 -1.02 13.17 -0.06
N VAL A 25 -1.36 12.23 -0.95
CA VAL A 25 -2.26 11.12 -0.63
C VAL A 25 -1.45 9.84 -0.37
N LEU A 26 -1.73 9.17 0.74
CA LEU A 26 -1.01 8.00 1.24
C LEU A 26 -1.87 6.74 1.10
N ILE A 27 -1.45 5.79 0.27
CA ILE A 27 -2.16 4.55 -0.04
C ILE A 27 -1.43 3.38 0.63
N MET A 28 -2.10 2.70 1.55
CA MET A 28 -1.49 1.62 2.33
C MET A 28 -1.63 0.25 1.63
N GLY A 29 -0.81 -0.73 2.08
CA GLY A 29 -0.73 -2.07 1.53
C GLY A 29 -1.87 -3.01 1.91
N LEU A 30 -1.75 -4.26 1.44
CA LEU A 30 -2.71 -5.35 1.63
C LEU A 30 -3.06 -5.55 3.10
N GLY A 31 -4.35 -5.49 3.40
CA GLY A 31 -4.87 -5.77 4.75
C GLY A 31 -4.56 -4.72 5.80
N MET A 32 -3.85 -3.64 5.43
CA MET A 32 -3.41 -2.62 6.37
C MET A 32 -4.35 -1.41 6.36
N GLN A 33 -4.62 -0.90 7.57
CA GLN A 33 -5.45 0.27 7.79
C GLN A 33 -4.64 1.56 7.67
N LEU A 34 -5.31 2.70 7.53
CA LEU A 34 -4.71 4.04 7.44
C LEU A 34 -3.71 4.33 8.58
N ILE A 35 -3.95 3.80 9.78
CA ILE A 35 -3.09 3.95 10.96
C ILE A 35 -1.73 3.24 10.84
N ALA A 36 -1.52 2.45 9.78
CA ALA A 36 -0.20 1.86 9.50
C ALA A 36 0.79 2.90 8.95
N TRP A 37 0.30 4.03 8.42
CA TRP A 37 1.10 5.24 8.25
C TRP A 37 1.26 5.89 9.62
N PRO A 38 2.47 5.93 10.24
CA PRO A 38 2.64 6.45 11.60
C PRO A 38 2.25 7.94 11.70
N ASP A 39 1.61 8.33 12.81
CA ASP A 39 1.24 9.74 13.02
C ASP A 39 2.46 10.69 12.91
N PRO A 40 3.64 10.37 13.50
CA PRO A 40 4.83 11.21 13.34
C PRO A 40 5.29 11.35 11.89
N PHE A 41 5.11 10.32 11.06
CA PHE A 41 5.38 10.40 9.62
C PHE A 41 4.45 11.41 8.93
N CYS A 42 3.14 11.30 9.18
CA CYS A 42 2.15 12.23 8.60
C CYS A 42 2.37 13.67 9.10
N GLN A 43 2.66 13.84 10.39
CA GLN A 43 2.96 15.13 11.00
C GLN A 43 4.24 15.77 10.42
N LYS A 44 5.29 14.98 10.17
CA LYS A 44 6.52 15.47 9.53
C LYS A 44 6.28 16.00 8.13
N LEU A 45 5.46 15.31 7.33
CA LEU A 45 5.09 15.77 5.99
C LEU A 45 4.19 17.03 6.08
N ALA A 46 3.25 17.08 7.01
CA ALA A 46 2.37 18.23 7.22
C ALA A 46 3.16 19.47 7.69
N ALA A 47 4.09 19.31 8.63
CA ALA A 47 4.97 20.39 9.09
C ALA A 47 5.86 20.95 7.97
N ALA A 48 6.07 20.19 6.90
CA ALA A 48 6.81 20.62 5.72
C ALA A 48 5.97 21.43 4.70
N GLY A 49 4.69 21.74 5.02
CA GLY A 49 3.77 22.56 4.21
C GLY A 49 2.94 21.72 3.23
N PHE A 50 2.56 20.49 3.60
CA PHE A 50 1.69 19.65 2.78
C PHE A 50 0.40 19.27 3.51
N ARG A 51 -0.71 19.21 2.76
CA ARG A 51 -1.93 18.53 3.20
C ARG A 51 -1.73 17.03 3.02
N VAL A 52 -1.65 16.27 4.10
CA VAL A 52 -1.42 14.83 4.06
C VAL A 52 -2.72 14.09 4.30
N VAL A 53 -3.16 13.28 3.36
CA VAL A 53 -4.38 12.46 3.46
C VAL A 53 -4.00 11.00 3.48
N ARG A 54 -4.38 10.26 4.55
CA ARG A 54 -4.30 8.80 4.63
C ARG A 54 -5.70 8.22 4.75
N PHE A 55 -5.94 7.06 4.17
CA PHE A 55 -7.27 6.45 4.14
C PHE A 55 -7.23 4.93 4.22
N ASP A 56 -8.33 4.34 4.66
CA ASP A 56 -8.54 2.89 4.58
C ASP A 56 -8.99 2.53 3.17
N ASN A 57 -8.26 1.63 2.51
CA ASN A 57 -8.69 1.07 1.23
C ASN A 57 -10.04 0.35 1.38
N ARG A 58 -10.77 0.14 0.26
CA ARG A 58 -11.98 -0.71 0.26
C ARG A 58 -11.68 -2.05 0.94
N ASP A 59 -12.67 -2.59 1.64
CA ASP A 59 -12.62 -3.85 2.38
C ASP A 59 -11.74 -3.87 3.63
N ILE A 60 -11.15 -2.75 4.02
CA ILE A 60 -10.27 -2.68 5.20
C ILE A 60 -10.67 -1.50 6.09
N GLY A 61 -10.39 -1.66 7.39
CA GLY A 61 -10.61 -0.62 8.39
C GLY A 61 -12.09 -0.29 8.54
N LEU A 62 -12.40 1.00 8.43
CA LEU A 62 -13.76 1.51 8.55
C LEU A 62 -14.36 1.96 7.20
N SER A 63 -13.64 1.73 6.10
CA SER A 63 -14.17 1.89 4.74
C SER A 63 -15.18 0.80 4.40
N THR A 64 -15.94 0.98 3.32
CA THR A 64 -16.95 0.00 2.88
C THR A 64 -16.37 -1.40 2.73
N HIS A 65 -17.02 -2.37 3.35
CA HIS A 65 -16.76 -3.81 3.20
C HIS A 65 -17.72 -4.40 2.14
N PHE A 66 -17.21 -5.29 1.30
CA PHE A 66 -17.93 -5.95 0.22
C PHE A 66 -18.37 -7.38 0.61
N ASP A 67 -18.98 -7.52 1.79
CA ASP A 67 -19.35 -8.82 2.34
C ASP A 67 -20.43 -9.53 1.51
N ASP A 68 -21.24 -8.77 0.78
CA ASP A 68 -22.20 -9.24 -0.22
C ASP A 68 -21.56 -9.96 -1.41
N ARG A 69 -20.27 -9.72 -1.67
CA ARG A 69 -19.51 -10.34 -2.76
C ARG A 69 -18.91 -11.70 -2.40
N GLY A 70 -19.10 -12.16 -1.17
CA GLY A 70 -18.55 -13.43 -0.67
C GLY A 70 -17.03 -13.44 -0.52
N VAL A 71 -16.47 -14.61 -0.24
CA VAL A 71 -15.02 -14.82 -0.12
C VAL A 71 -14.52 -15.58 -1.34
N PRO A 72 -13.61 -15.01 -2.15
CA PRO A 72 -13.11 -15.66 -3.34
C PRO A 72 -12.26 -16.89 -2.99
N ASN A 73 -12.31 -17.92 -3.83
CA ASN A 73 -11.43 -19.08 -3.69
C ASN A 73 -10.02 -18.71 -4.15
N MET A 74 -9.16 -18.42 -3.17
CA MET A 74 -7.78 -18.00 -3.42
C MET A 74 -6.96 -19.08 -4.13
N ILE A 75 -7.16 -20.36 -3.80
CA ILE A 75 -6.42 -21.48 -4.42
C ILE A 75 -6.69 -21.49 -5.93
N TRP A 76 -7.95 -21.41 -6.32
CA TRP A 76 -8.32 -21.35 -7.74
C TRP A 76 -7.81 -20.07 -8.42
N ALA A 77 -7.84 -18.94 -7.74
CA ALA A 77 -7.29 -17.70 -8.28
C ALA A 77 -5.79 -17.82 -8.58
N PHE A 78 -5.02 -18.36 -7.64
CA PHE A 78 -3.58 -18.56 -7.82
C PHE A 78 -3.27 -19.62 -8.90
N LEU A 79 -4.01 -20.74 -8.95
CA LEU A 79 -3.82 -21.76 -9.97
C LEU A 79 -4.10 -21.20 -11.37
N LYS A 80 -5.19 -20.47 -11.57
CA LYS A 80 -5.49 -19.80 -12.85
C LYS A 80 -4.39 -18.81 -13.22
N ALA A 81 -3.97 -17.98 -12.26
CA ALA A 81 -2.88 -17.03 -12.50
C ALA A 81 -1.60 -17.74 -12.91
N ARG A 82 -1.25 -18.86 -12.27
CA ARG A 82 -0.02 -19.64 -12.57
C ARG A 82 0.00 -20.16 -14.02
N VAL A 83 -1.16 -20.60 -14.53
CA VAL A 83 -1.26 -21.13 -15.90
C VAL A 83 -1.65 -20.05 -16.95
N GLY A 84 -1.61 -18.78 -16.56
CA GLY A 84 -1.86 -17.68 -17.49
C GLY A 84 -3.32 -17.38 -17.78
N LEU A 85 -4.26 -18.04 -17.09
CA LEU A 85 -5.67 -17.77 -17.26
C LEU A 85 -6.09 -16.49 -16.53
N LYS A 86 -7.09 -15.80 -17.10
CA LYS A 86 -7.66 -14.58 -16.50
C LYS A 86 -8.32 -14.89 -15.17
N VAL A 87 -7.88 -14.21 -14.13
CA VAL A 87 -8.54 -14.21 -12.81
C VAL A 87 -9.57 -13.08 -12.77
N ARG A 88 -10.72 -13.33 -12.18
CA ARG A 88 -11.74 -12.31 -11.90
C ARG A 88 -11.93 -12.27 -10.38
N GLY A 89 -11.85 -11.09 -9.80
CA GLY A 89 -12.19 -10.79 -8.42
C GLY A 89 -13.45 -9.95 -8.30
N PRO A 90 -13.93 -9.69 -7.09
CA PRO A 90 -15.02 -8.72 -6.84
C PRO A 90 -14.66 -7.31 -7.31
N TYR A 91 -13.38 -7.00 -7.35
CA TYR A 91 -12.75 -5.77 -7.84
C TYR A 91 -11.26 -6.04 -8.16
N ASP A 92 -10.60 -5.07 -8.77
CA ASP A 92 -9.17 -5.11 -9.06
C ASP A 92 -8.44 -3.81 -8.60
N LEU A 93 -7.16 -3.65 -8.95
CA LEU A 93 -6.38 -2.47 -8.56
C LEU A 93 -6.83 -1.20 -9.31
N ASN A 94 -7.51 -1.30 -10.46
CA ASN A 94 -8.06 -0.13 -11.15
C ASN A 94 -9.29 0.41 -10.41
N ASP A 95 -10.12 -0.46 -9.85
CA ASP A 95 -11.22 -0.03 -8.98
C ASP A 95 -10.68 0.72 -7.75
N MET A 96 -9.57 0.24 -7.15
CA MET A 96 -8.94 0.90 -6.00
C MET A 96 -8.24 2.21 -6.40
N ALA A 97 -7.72 2.31 -7.62
CA ALA A 97 -7.21 3.57 -8.17
C ALA A 97 -8.35 4.59 -8.37
N ALA A 98 -9.50 4.14 -8.88
CA ALA A 98 -10.69 4.98 -9.01
C ALA A 98 -11.22 5.46 -7.65
N ASP A 99 -11.11 4.64 -6.58
CA ASP A 99 -11.43 5.06 -5.21
C ASP A 99 -10.55 6.20 -4.75
N THR A 100 -9.23 6.09 -5.03
CA THR A 100 -8.27 7.14 -4.67
C THR A 100 -8.61 8.45 -5.37
N VAL A 101 -8.93 8.39 -6.66
CA VAL A 101 -9.32 9.59 -7.43
C VAL A 101 -10.65 10.14 -6.93
N GLY A 102 -11.64 9.27 -6.67
CA GLY A 102 -12.91 9.67 -6.07
C GLY A 102 -12.76 10.33 -4.69
N LEU A 103 -11.79 9.88 -3.88
CA LEU A 103 -11.46 10.55 -2.62
C LEU A 103 -10.87 11.94 -2.86
N LEU A 104 -9.98 12.11 -3.84
CA LEU A 104 -9.46 13.43 -4.22
C LEU A 104 -10.61 14.37 -4.64
N ASP A 105 -11.59 13.86 -5.41
CA ASP A 105 -12.76 14.63 -5.83
C ASP A 105 -13.61 15.07 -4.63
N ALA A 106 -13.92 14.14 -3.73
CA ALA A 106 -14.70 14.41 -2.53
C ALA A 106 -14.03 15.46 -1.62
N LEU A 107 -12.69 15.47 -1.58
CA LEU A 107 -11.88 16.42 -0.81
C LEU A 107 -11.54 17.71 -1.57
N LYS A 108 -12.04 17.87 -2.81
CA LYS A 108 -11.77 19.01 -3.71
C LYS A 108 -10.28 19.19 -3.99
N ILE A 109 -9.52 18.11 -4.06
CA ILE A 109 -8.11 18.10 -4.39
C ILE A 109 -7.96 17.86 -5.90
N GLY A 110 -7.55 18.90 -6.63
CA GLY A 110 -7.38 18.81 -8.09
C GLY A 110 -6.26 17.86 -8.50
N LYS A 111 -5.07 18.01 -7.89
CA LYS A 111 -3.89 17.15 -8.10
C LYS A 111 -3.19 16.87 -6.78
N ALA A 112 -2.60 15.68 -6.64
CA ALA A 112 -1.85 15.29 -5.45
C ALA A 112 -0.52 14.62 -5.81
N HIS A 113 0.43 14.66 -4.88
CA HIS A 113 1.54 13.71 -4.86
C HIS A 113 0.99 12.38 -4.34
N VAL A 114 1.15 11.30 -5.11
CA VAL A 114 0.58 9.99 -4.79
C VAL A 114 1.69 9.10 -4.24
N VAL A 115 1.55 8.68 -3.00
CA VAL A 115 2.53 7.85 -2.29
C VAL A 115 1.86 6.54 -1.89
N GLY A 116 2.41 5.41 -2.32
CA GLY A 116 1.82 4.11 -2.01
C GLY A 116 2.87 3.10 -1.54
N ALA A 117 2.50 2.27 -0.53
CA ALA A 117 3.33 1.21 0.00
C ALA A 117 2.78 -0.17 -0.34
N SER A 118 3.62 -1.09 -0.85
CA SER A 118 3.26 -2.46 -1.19
C SER A 118 2.11 -2.53 -2.20
N MET A 119 0.96 -3.14 -1.89
CA MET A 119 -0.26 -3.05 -2.71
C MET A 119 -0.65 -1.59 -2.97
N GLY A 120 -0.50 -0.70 -1.99
CA GLY A 120 -0.74 0.73 -2.17
C GLY A 120 0.18 1.36 -3.22
N GLY A 121 1.41 0.88 -3.36
CA GLY A 121 2.31 1.26 -4.45
C GLY A 121 1.81 0.77 -5.81
N MET A 122 1.22 -0.43 -5.88
CA MET A 122 0.59 -0.93 -7.09
C MET A 122 -0.63 -0.07 -7.49
N ILE A 123 -1.45 0.33 -6.51
CA ILE A 123 -2.58 1.25 -6.72
C ILE A 123 -2.08 2.62 -7.19
N ALA A 124 -1.07 3.18 -6.53
CA ALA A 124 -0.46 4.45 -6.89
C ALA A 124 0.08 4.46 -8.33
N GLN A 125 0.68 3.36 -8.76
CA GLN A 125 1.11 3.14 -10.15
C GLN A 125 -0.09 3.21 -11.11
N GLN A 126 -1.24 2.57 -10.78
CA GLN A 126 -2.45 2.62 -11.60
C GLN A 126 -3.08 4.02 -11.61
N VAL A 127 -3.05 4.75 -10.48
CA VAL A 127 -3.48 6.16 -10.46
C VAL A 127 -2.62 6.99 -11.40
N ALA A 128 -1.29 6.85 -11.34
CA ALA A 128 -0.39 7.63 -12.20
C ALA A 128 -0.45 7.25 -13.69
N ALA A 129 -0.78 5.99 -14.00
CA ALA A 129 -0.90 5.52 -15.38
C ALA A 129 -2.24 5.90 -16.04
N ASN A 130 -3.34 5.85 -15.27
CA ASN A 130 -4.70 5.99 -15.78
C ASN A 130 -5.31 7.39 -15.56
N TYR A 131 -4.77 8.16 -14.59
CA TYR A 131 -5.25 9.50 -14.21
C TYR A 131 -4.07 10.48 -14.06
N PRO A 132 -3.19 10.61 -15.07
CA PRO A 132 -1.96 11.42 -14.96
C PRO A 132 -2.24 12.90 -14.67
N GLU A 133 -3.39 13.43 -15.09
CA GLU A 133 -3.84 14.79 -14.82
C GLU A 133 -4.14 15.05 -13.34
N ARG A 134 -4.33 13.98 -12.54
CA ARG A 134 -4.61 14.06 -11.10
C ARG A 134 -3.35 13.91 -10.24
N VAL A 135 -2.20 13.62 -10.86
CA VAL A 135 -0.95 13.28 -10.18
C VAL A 135 0.12 14.34 -10.42
N ARG A 136 0.72 14.85 -9.34
CA ARG A 136 1.90 15.75 -9.41
C ARG A 136 3.19 14.94 -9.49
N SER A 137 3.31 13.93 -8.63
CA SER A 137 4.42 12.96 -8.64
C SER A 137 3.97 11.64 -8.03
N LEU A 138 4.71 10.58 -8.33
CA LEU A 138 4.50 9.24 -7.81
C LEU A 138 5.66 8.84 -6.89
N VAL A 139 5.33 8.26 -5.72
CA VAL A 139 6.28 7.51 -4.90
C VAL A 139 5.75 6.09 -4.70
N SER A 140 6.52 5.09 -5.16
CA SER A 140 6.17 3.67 -5.06
C SER A 140 7.14 2.98 -4.10
N ILE A 141 6.66 2.58 -2.92
CA ILE A 141 7.48 2.02 -1.83
C ILE A 141 7.26 0.52 -1.75
N MET A 142 8.32 -0.30 -1.66
CA MET A 142 8.31 -1.76 -1.49
C MET A 142 7.24 -2.47 -2.34
N SER A 143 7.15 -2.12 -3.63
CA SER A 143 6.10 -2.55 -4.53
C SER A 143 6.64 -3.26 -5.78
N THR A 144 5.75 -3.67 -6.68
CA THR A 144 6.10 -4.46 -7.87
C THR A 144 5.27 -4.08 -9.08
N SER A 145 5.77 -4.33 -10.28
CA SER A 145 5.03 -4.27 -11.54
C SER A 145 4.02 -5.43 -11.70
N GLY A 146 4.22 -6.52 -10.95
CA GLY A 146 3.46 -7.75 -11.09
C GLY A 146 3.96 -8.66 -12.24
N ASP A 147 5.11 -8.38 -12.81
CA ASP A 147 5.74 -9.26 -13.83
C ASP A 147 6.05 -10.63 -13.20
N ARG A 148 5.53 -11.68 -13.80
CA ARG A 148 5.62 -13.05 -13.28
C ARG A 148 7.04 -13.63 -13.30
N ARG A 149 7.96 -13.00 -14.02
CA ARG A 149 9.37 -13.41 -14.08
C ARG A 149 10.16 -12.94 -12.87
N LEU A 150 9.60 -12.03 -12.08
CA LEU A 150 10.24 -11.49 -10.89
C LEU A 150 10.28 -12.52 -9.75
N PRO A 151 11.30 -12.45 -8.89
CA PRO A 151 11.41 -13.31 -7.74
C PRO A 151 10.18 -13.21 -6.85
N GLN A 152 9.68 -14.37 -6.42
CA GLN A 152 8.59 -14.46 -5.47
C GLN A 152 9.10 -14.20 -4.04
N ALA A 153 8.17 -13.95 -3.11
CA ALA A 153 8.47 -13.90 -1.68
C ALA A 153 9.27 -15.13 -1.23
N THR A 154 10.11 -14.96 -0.22
CA THR A 154 10.83 -16.09 0.38
C THR A 154 9.84 -17.12 0.94
N ARG A 155 10.24 -18.39 1.03
CA ARG A 155 9.40 -19.45 1.60
C ARG A 155 8.97 -19.13 3.03
N GLU A 156 9.84 -18.47 3.79
CA GLU A 156 9.57 -18.06 5.17
C GLU A 156 8.50 -16.96 5.21
N ALA A 157 8.63 -15.90 4.40
CA ALA A 157 7.64 -14.84 4.29
C ALA A 157 6.28 -15.36 3.82
N GLN A 158 6.27 -16.30 2.85
CA GLN A 158 5.03 -16.95 2.42
C GLN A 158 4.36 -17.74 3.55
N ARG A 159 5.13 -18.55 4.30
CA ARG A 159 4.58 -19.31 5.45
C ARG A 159 4.04 -18.39 6.54
N ALA A 160 4.75 -17.30 6.84
CA ALA A 160 4.28 -16.31 7.82
C ALA A 160 2.98 -15.65 7.38
N LEU A 161 2.93 -15.17 6.14
CA LEU A 161 1.77 -14.44 5.59
C LEU A 161 0.50 -15.30 5.48
N PHE A 162 0.64 -16.57 5.07
CA PHE A 162 -0.47 -17.52 4.96
C PHE A 162 -0.73 -18.32 6.24
N GLY A 163 0.03 -18.07 7.31
CA GLY A 163 -0.22 -18.61 8.63
C GLY A 163 -1.57 -18.13 9.18
N ARG A 164 -2.21 -18.98 9.99
CA ARG A 164 -3.50 -18.65 10.62
C ARG A 164 -3.29 -18.45 12.11
N PRO A 165 -4.06 -17.55 12.75
CA PRO A 165 -4.09 -17.46 14.21
C PRO A 165 -4.60 -18.79 14.79
N ALA A 166 -4.14 -19.14 15.98
CA ALA A 166 -4.57 -20.37 16.67
C ALA A 166 -6.08 -20.38 16.90
N ASN A 167 -6.67 -19.21 17.18
CA ASN A 167 -8.10 -19.01 17.25
C ASN A 167 -8.46 -17.70 16.48
N PRO A 168 -9.21 -17.77 15.37
CA PRO A 168 -9.55 -16.59 14.57
C PRO A 168 -10.56 -15.65 15.26
N ASN A 169 -11.19 -16.08 16.36
CA ASN A 169 -12.11 -15.28 17.15
C ASN A 169 -11.45 -14.67 18.40
N ASP A 170 -10.20 -14.99 18.67
CA ASP A 170 -9.43 -14.49 19.79
C ASP A 170 -8.47 -13.39 19.32
N ARG A 171 -8.67 -12.17 19.84
CA ARG A 171 -7.86 -11.01 19.49
C ARG A 171 -6.39 -11.19 19.82
N ASP A 172 -6.07 -11.82 20.94
CA ASP A 172 -4.68 -12.04 21.33
C ASP A 172 -4.01 -13.05 20.40
N ALA A 173 -4.70 -14.13 20.01
CA ALA A 173 -4.20 -15.06 19.00
C ALA A 173 -3.96 -14.39 17.63
N ILE A 174 -4.80 -13.44 17.24
CA ILE A 174 -4.63 -12.64 16.01
C ILE A 174 -3.40 -11.74 16.12
N VAL A 175 -3.23 -11.07 17.27
CA VAL A 175 -2.04 -10.23 17.53
C VAL A 175 -0.77 -11.07 17.49
N GLU A 176 -0.74 -12.24 18.14
CA GLU A 176 0.42 -13.15 18.12
C GLU A 176 0.78 -13.59 16.70
N GLN A 177 -0.21 -13.93 15.87
CA GLN A 177 0.03 -14.27 14.47
C GLN A 177 0.61 -13.07 13.70
N SER A 178 0.10 -11.88 13.95
CA SER A 178 0.60 -10.64 13.32
C SER A 178 2.04 -10.36 13.76
N MET A 179 2.37 -10.54 15.04
CA MET A 179 3.73 -10.39 15.56
C MET A 179 4.72 -11.36 14.88
N LYS A 180 4.31 -12.61 14.61
CA LYS A 180 5.13 -13.58 13.85
C LYS A 180 5.38 -13.10 12.43
N ILE A 181 4.37 -12.52 11.76
CA ILE A 181 4.53 -11.97 10.42
C ILE A 181 5.56 -10.83 10.46
N TRP A 182 5.41 -9.87 11.36
CA TRP A 182 6.33 -8.74 11.50
C TRP A 182 7.76 -9.18 11.83
N GLY A 183 7.94 -10.23 12.64
CA GLY A 183 9.25 -10.81 12.93
C GLY A 183 9.97 -11.34 11.71
N VAL A 184 9.23 -11.79 10.69
CA VAL A 184 9.80 -12.32 9.44
C VAL A 184 10.03 -11.24 8.39
N ILE A 185 9.07 -10.30 8.24
CA ILE A 185 9.13 -9.32 7.14
C ILE A 185 9.68 -7.96 7.56
N GLY A 186 9.87 -7.73 8.86
CA GLY A 186 10.35 -6.46 9.41
C GLY A 186 11.74 -6.06 8.96
N SER A 187 12.10 -4.83 9.26
CA SER A 187 13.36 -4.19 8.85
C SER A 187 14.48 -4.49 9.83
N PRO A 188 15.49 -5.33 9.50
CA PRO A 188 16.59 -5.64 10.43
C PRO A 188 17.46 -4.43 10.75
N GLY A 189 17.57 -3.46 9.85
CA GLY A 189 18.33 -2.22 10.06
C GLY A 189 17.55 -1.13 10.81
N PHE A 190 16.25 -1.34 11.05
CA PHE A 190 15.35 -0.41 11.74
C PHE A 190 14.49 -1.17 12.75
N PRO A 191 15.08 -1.75 13.79
CA PRO A 191 14.34 -2.57 14.75
C PRO A 191 13.31 -1.70 15.48
N THR A 192 12.06 -2.18 15.51
CA THR A 192 10.98 -1.60 16.30
C THR A 192 10.95 -2.28 17.66
N ASP A 193 10.77 -1.51 18.73
CA ASP A 193 10.58 -2.06 20.07
C ASP A 193 9.40 -3.06 20.06
N PRO A 194 9.57 -4.30 20.59
CA PRO A 194 8.52 -5.33 20.56
C PRO A 194 7.24 -4.90 21.26
N ALA A 195 7.32 -4.12 22.35
CA ALA A 195 6.14 -3.65 23.06
C ALA A 195 5.38 -2.59 22.26
N GLU A 196 6.10 -1.68 21.60
CA GLU A 196 5.50 -0.70 20.68
C GLU A 196 4.85 -1.39 19.48
N LEU A 197 5.52 -2.36 18.86
CA LEU A 197 4.98 -3.13 17.74
C LEU A 197 3.70 -3.87 18.15
N ARG A 198 3.70 -4.50 19.33
CA ARG A 198 2.53 -5.17 19.89
C ARG A 198 1.38 -4.19 20.11
N ALA A 199 1.64 -3.06 20.76
CA ALA A 199 0.61 -2.05 21.03
C ALA A 199 -0.01 -1.51 19.73
N ARG A 200 0.81 -1.25 18.72
CA ARG A 200 0.35 -0.84 17.37
C ARG A 200 -0.51 -1.93 16.72
N THR A 201 -0.11 -3.19 16.84
CA THR A 201 -0.85 -4.34 16.30
C THR A 201 -2.18 -4.52 17.02
N GLN A 202 -2.21 -4.45 18.36
CA GLN A 202 -3.44 -4.52 19.15
C GLN A 202 -4.42 -3.39 18.79
N ARG A 203 -3.91 -2.16 18.62
CA ARG A 203 -4.72 -1.02 18.18
C ARG A 203 -5.36 -1.28 16.81
N ALA A 204 -4.61 -1.84 15.86
CA ALA A 204 -5.14 -2.17 14.55
C ALA A 204 -6.21 -3.27 14.60
N VAL A 205 -5.98 -4.35 15.34
CA VAL A 205 -6.94 -5.47 15.52
C VAL A 205 -8.21 -4.98 16.24
N THR A 206 -8.06 -4.11 17.24
CA THR A 206 -9.20 -3.54 17.98
C THR A 206 -10.03 -2.60 17.11
N ARG A 207 -9.37 -1.80 16.25
CA ARG A 207 -10.04 -0.86 15.36
C ARG A 207 -10.87 -1.58 14.31
N SER A 208 -10.31 -2.58 13.65
CA SER A 208 -11.00 -3.41 12.65
C SER A 208 -10.19 -4.66 12.32
N TYR A 209 -10.83 -5.80 12.32
CA TYR A 209 -10.24 -7.06 11.85
C TYR A 209 -11.17 -7.70 10.82
N HIS A 210 -10.77 -7.67 9.55
CA HIS A 210 -11.62 -8.09 8.43
C HIS A 210 -10.87 -9.02 7.44
N PRO A 211 -10.60 -10.28 7.82
CA PRO A 211 -9.80 -11.21 7.00
C PRO A 211 -10.44 -11.54 5.64
N GLN A 212 -11.77 -11.46 5.53
CA GLN A 212 -12.47 -11.67 4.26
C GLN A 212 -12.14 -10.56 3.25
N GLY A 213 -12.04 -9.32 3.70
CA GLY A 213 -11.61 -8.19 2.89
C GLY A 213 -10.16 -8.34 2.43
N VAL A 214 -9.28 -8.82 3.32
CA VAL A 214 -7.88 -9.14 2.94
C VAL A 214 -7.83 -10.17 1.81
N ALA A 215 -8.67 -11.22 1.88
CA ALA A 215 -8.77 -12.24 0.83
C ALA A 215 -9.25 -11.63 -0.51
N ARG A 216 -10.26 -10.75 -0.49
CA ARG A 216 -10.75 -10.06 -1.69
C ARG A 216 -9.69 -9.13 -2.28
N GLN A 217 -8.98 -8.35 -1.46
CA GLN A 217 -7.87 -7.51 -1.91
C GLN A 217 -6.75 -8.34 -2.56
N LEU A 218 -6.38 -9.48 -1.96
CA LEU A 218 -5.35 -10.36 -2.50
C LEU A 218 -5.74 -10.91 -3.88
N VAL A 219 -7.02 -11.31 -4.05
CA VAL A 219 -7.52 -11.74 -5.36
C VAL A 219 -7.57 -10.55 -6.34
N GLY A 220 -7.85 -9.35 -5.89
CA GLY A 220 -7.77 -8.12 -6.70
C GLY A 220 -6.36 -7.87 -7.24
N ILE A 221 -5.32 -8.08 -6.43
CA ILE A 221 -3.90 -8.03 -6.88
C ILE A 221 -3.65 -9.08 -7.97
N VAL A 222 -4.07 -10.32 -7.73
CA VAL A 222 -3.88 -11.44 -8.67
C VAL A 222 -4.65 -11.20 -9.98
N ALA A 223 -5.86 -10.66 -9.91
CA ALA A 223 -6.69 -10.31 -11.07
C ALA A 223 -6.06 -9.22 -11.94
N SER A 224 -5.38 -8.26 -11.31
CA SER A 224 -4.67 -7.18 -12.02
C SER A 224 -3.41 -7.64 -12.74
N GLY A 225 -2.78 -8.73 -12.30
CA GLY A 225 -1.68 -9.39 -12.97
C GLY A 225 -0.47 -8.48 -13.26
N ASP A 226 0.15 -8.69 -14.41
CA ASP A 226 1.30 -7.91 -14.89
C ASP A 226 0.86 -6.54 -15.44
N ARG A 227 1.33 -5.47 -14.79
CA ARG A 227 1.02 -4.06 -15.12
C ARG A 227 2.16 -3.35 -15.85
N SER A 228 3.15 -4.09 -16.36
CA SER A 228 4.33 -3.54 -17.01
C SER A 228 3.98 -2.56 -18.14
N LYS A 229 2.91 -2.84 -18.91
CA LYS A 229 2.44 -1.94 -19.99
C LYS A 229 1.90 -0.62 -19.45
N ASP A 230 1.30 -0.62 -18.27
CA ASP A 230 0.77 0.60 -17.64
C ASP A 230 1.91 1.45 -17.06
N LEU A 231 2.93 0.82 -16.48
CA LEU A 231 4.13 1.53 -16.00
C LEU A 231 4.83 2.30 -17.11
N LEU A 232 4.85 1.77 -18.33
CA LEU A 232 5.42 2.46 -19.50
C LEU A 232 4.65 3.74 -19.89
N LYS A 233 3.42 3.94 -19.42
CA LYS A 233 2.60 5.13 -19.69
C LYS A 233 2.87 6.28 -18.71
N ILE A 234 3.45 5.99 -17.56
CA ILE A 234 3.67 6.99 -16.50
C ILE A 234 4.70 8.02 -16.98
N ARG A 235 4.36 9.30 -16.85
CA ARG A 235 5.21 10.44 -17.27
C ARG A 235 5.48 11.42 -16.14
N VAL A 236 4.77 11.29 -15.01
CA VAL A 236 4.98 12.17 -13.84
C VAL A 236 6.31 11.84 -13.16
N PRO A 237 6.96 12.83 -12.51
CA PRO A 237 8.15 12.59 -11.71
C PRO A 237 7.92 11.40 -10.77
N THR A 238 8.79 10.39 -10.83
CA THR A 238 8.59 9.14 -10.08
C THR A 238 9.81 8.79 -9.24
N LEU A 239 9.58 8.43 -7.98
CA LEU A 239 10.56 7.85 -7.08
C LEU A 239 10.09 6.44 -6.67
N VAL A 240 10.93 5.44 -6.91
CA VAL A 240 10.77 4.09 -6.39
C VAL A 240 11.68 3.91 -5.20
N ILE A 241 11.14 3.52 -4.04
CA ILE A 241 11.90 3.23 -2.83
C ILE A 241 11.72 1.76 -2.49
N HIS A 242 12.82 1.05 -2.21
CA HIS A 242 12.76 -0.36 -1.82
C HIS A 242 13.81 -0.69 -0.77
N GLY A 243 13.51 -1.64 0.11
CA GLY A 243 14.46 -2.15 1.08
C GLY A 243 15.31 -3.28 0.49
N ASP A 244 16.61 -3.32 0.79
CA ASP A 244 17.49 -4.41 0.35
C ASP A 244 17.24 -5.74 1.11
N CYS A 245 16.59 -5.67 2.27
CA CYS A 245 16.25 -6.80 3.12
C CYS A 245 14.79 -7.27 2.99
N ASP A 246 14.01 -6.75 2.02
CA ASP A 246 12.60 -7.11 1.86
C ASP A 246 12.43 -8.59 1.42
N PRO A 247 11.87 -9.48 2.29
CA PRO A 247 11.69 -10.89 1.95
C PRO A 247 10.33 -11.16 1.28
N LEU A 248 9.39 -10.21 1.34
CA LEU A 248 8.03 -10.36 0.83
C LEU A 248 7.89 -9.89 -0.61
N VAL A 249 8.29 -8.65 -0.89
CA VAL A 249 8.43 -8.12 -2.25
C VAL A 249 9.92 -7.89 -2.48
N ARG A 250 10.57 -8.79 -3.22
CA ARG A 250 12.02 -8.80 -3.38
C ARG A 250 12.54 -7.50 -4.01
N PRO A 251 13.75 -7.02 -3.65
CA PRO A 251 14.34 -5.78 -4.18
C PRO A 251 14.32 -5.66 -5.70
N ALA A 252 14.54 -6.78 -6.40
CA ALA A 252 14.42 -6.85 -7.86
C ALA A 252 13.06 -6.40 -8.40
N CYS A 253 11.99 -6.43 -7.60
CA CYS A 253 10.66 -5.93 -7.99
C CYS A 253 10.64 -4.39 -8.04
N GLY A 254 11.33 -3.73 -7.10
CA GLY A 254 11.51 -2.28 -7.12
C GLY A 254 12.40 -1.83 -8.27
N GLU A 255 13.51 -2.54 -8.50
CA GLU A 255 14.42 -2.29 -9.63
C GLU A 255 13.69 -2.40 -10.98
N ASP A 256 12.88 -3.45 -11.15
CA ASP A 256 12.04 -3.67 -12.33
C ASP A 256 11.02 -2.54 -12.52
N THR A 257 10.36 -2.13 -11.43
CA THR A 257 9.41 -1.01 -11.44
C THR A 257 10.07 0.28 -11.89
N ALA A 258 11.23 0.62 -11.32
CA ALA A 258 11.98 1.82 -11.68
C ALA A 258 12.47 1.77 -13.15
N LYS A 259 12.92 0.60 -13.61
CA LYS A 259 13.34 0.41 -14.99
C LYS A 259 12.21 0.57 -16.02
N LYS A 260 10.99 0.18 -15.64
CA LYS A 260 9.81 0.23 -16.54
C LYS A 260 9.17 1.62 -16.59
N ILE A 261 9.30 2.43 -15.54
CA ILE A 261 8.74 3.79 -15.53
C ILE A 261 9.76 4.76 -16.13
N PRO A 262 9.45 5.42 -17.27
CA PRO A 262 10.38 6.36 -17.89
C PRO A 262 10.78 7.50 -16.96
N GLY A 263 12.08 7.69 -16.76
CA GLY A 263 12.63 8.76 -15.92
C GLY A 263 12.48 8.53 -14.40
N ALA A 264 12.04 7.36 -13.96
CA ALA A 264 11.96 7.08 -12.53
C ALA A 264 13.35 7.02 -11.87
N LYS A 265 13.41 7.54 -10.64
CA LYS A 265 14.56 7.38 -9.75
C LYS A 265 14.35 6.17 -8.85
N LEU A 266 15.43 5.44 -8.56
CA LEU A 266 15.43 4.31 -7.63
C LEU A 266 16.24 4.67 -6.39
N SER A 267 15.69 4.38 -5.21
CA SER A 267 16.38 4.45 -3.94
C SER A 267 16.28 3.10 -3.22
N ILE A 268 17.42 2.48 -2.95
CA ILE A 268 17.51 1.27 -2.13
C ILE A 268 17.90 1.66 -0.72
N VAL A 269 17.04 1.36 0.25
CA VAL A 269 17.26 1.66 1.67
C VAL A 269 17.88 0.44 2.34
N LYS A 270 19.14 0.59 2.78
CA LYS A 270 19.89 -0.48 3.43
C LYS A 270 19.26 -0.89 4.76
N GLY A 271 19.08 -2.19 4.96
CA GLY A 271 18.50 -2.76 6.18
C GLY A 271 16.98 -2.61 6.30
N MET A 272 16.31 -2.05 5.30
CA MET A 272 14.85 -1.98 5.26
C MET A 272 14.25 -3.29 4.77
N GLY A 273 13.27 -3.81 5.51
CA GLY A 273 12.42 -4.94 5.15
C GLY A 273 11.10 -4.50 4.50
N HIS A 274 10.02 -5.24 4.81
CA HIS A 274 8.66 -4.96 4.29
C HIS A 274 7.77 -4.35 5.37
N ASP A 275 8.20 -3.25 5.98
CA ASP A 275 7.45 -2.51 6.99
C ASP A 275 7.71 -1.01 6.91
N MET A 276 7.09 -0.26 7.81
CA MET A 276 7.24 1.20 7.88
C MET A 276 8.25 1.64 8.97
N ALA A 277 9.09 0.75 9.49
CA ALA A 277 10.04 1.09 10.56
C ALA A 277 11.07 2.13 10.10
N ALA A 278 11.45 2.12 8.82
CA ALA A 278 12.33 3.11 8.20
C ALA A 278 11.64 4.46 7.91
N TRP A 279 10.43 4.73 8.47
CA TRP A 279 9.63 5.91 8.14
C TRP A 279 10.38 7.25 8.22
N PRO A 280 11.35 7.51 9.12
CA PRO A 280 12.08 8.78 9.12
C PRO A 280 12.86 9.00 7.81
N VAL A 281 13.54 7.95 7.32
CA VAL A 281 14.29 7.97 6.05
C VAL A 281 13.33 8.12 4.87
N LEU A 282 12.20 7.37 4.90
CA LEU A 282 11.18 7.46 3.86
C LEU A 282 10.59 8.88 3.77
N ALA A 283 10.28 9.51 4.91
CA ALA A 283 9.74 10.86 4.93
C ALA A 283 10.69 11.88 4.30
N ASP A 284 11.99 11.80 4.60
CA ASP A 284 13.00 12.72 4.05
C ASP A 284 13.14 12.55 2.54
N GLN A 285 13.17 11.32 2.04
CA GLN A 285 13.24 11.04 0.60
C GLN A 285 11.98 11.50 -0.14
N ILE A 286 10.80 11.26 0.46
CA ILE A 286 9.51 11.71 -0.10
C ILE A 286 9.50 13.24 -0.17
N LEU A 287 9.84 13.93 0.92
CA LEU A 287 9.90 15.41 0.94
C LEU A 287 10.85 15.97 -0.11
N ALA A 288 12.02 15.40 -0.25
CA ALA A 288 12.97 15.81 -1.28
C ALA A 288 12.37 15.63 -2.70
N HIS A 289 11.70 14.51 -2.94
CA HIS A 289 11.09 14.20 -4.23
C HIS A 289 9.90 15.11 -4.57
N VAL A 290 8.96 15.29 -3.64
CA VAL A 290 7.75 16.09 -3.89
C VAL A 290 8.06 17.57 -4.07
N ARG A 291 9.06 18.11 -3.33
CA ARG A 291 9.56 19.48 -3.51
C ARG A 291 10.22 19.67 -4.88
N ALA A 292 11.01 18.70 -5.34
CA ALA A 292 11.64 18.75 -6.66
C ALA A 292 10.63 18.63 -7.82
N ALA A 293 9.49 17.99 -7.59
CA ALA A 293 8.41 17.86 -8.56
C ALA A 293 7.56 19.15 -8.71
N GLY A 294 7.70 20.11 -7.80
CA GLY A 294 6.97 21.39 -7.78
C GLY A 294 5.57 21.30 -7.20
N HIS A 295 5.01 22.48 -6.91
CA HIS A 295 3.67 22.65 -6.31
C HIS A 295 2.58 22.68 -7.36
#